data_589380f90eb7848754db90eb6a717df5
#
_entry.id   589380f90eb7848754db90eb6a717df5
#
_cell.length_a   1.000
_cell.length_b   1.000
_cell.length_c   1.000
_cell.angle_alpha   90.00
_cell.angle_beta   90.00
_cell.angle_gamma   90.00
#
_symmetry.space_group_name_H-M   'P 1'
#
loop_
_entity.id
_entity.type
_entity.pdbx_description
1 polymer ?
#
loop_
_entity_poly.entity_id
_entity_poly.type
_entity_poly.pdbx_seq_one_letter_code
_entity_poly.pdbx_strand_id
1 'polypeptide(L)'
;MKSFQEILFKDFDVKKEVQKNGKVKRTYVYVGDYAAWNLKDEELLRYKRLYVSATVLLCLLFIWSALQRVPLNSARLPGGFLLLCLVSLLPIVMGVWQFVTAPKKMYKRDCLRMKDLVLWGSILYLIFRVCGTVTGIRSEGAHV
;
A
#
# COMPACT_ATOMS: atom_id res chain seq x y z
N MET A 1 -18.23 -22.09 -9.66
CA MET A 1 -17.54 -21.14 -8.75
C MET A 1 -16.42 -21.89 -8.05
N LYS A 2 -15.16 -21.49 -8.25
CA LYS A 2 -14.03 -22.12 -7.52
C LYS A 2 -14.13 -21.73 -6.05
N SER A 3 -13.93 -22.70 -5.15
CA SER A 3 -13.93 -22.47 -3.71
C SER A 3 -12.86 -21.43 -3.33
N PHE A 4 -13.14 -20.58 -2.35
CA PHE A 4 -12.19 -19.59 -1.82
C PHE A 4 -10.87 -20.23 -1.38
N GLN A 5 -10.92 -21.48 -0.90
CA GLN A 5 -9.75 -22.28 -0.53
C GLN A 5 -8.91 -22.66 -1.77
N GLU A 6 -9.52 -23.02 -2.91
CA GLU A 6 -8.78 -23.32 -4.15
C GLU A 6 -8.04 -22.12 -4.69
N ILE A 7 -8.58 -20.92 -4.51
CA ILE A 7 -7.92 -19.66 -4.93
C ILE A 7 -6.74 -19.32 -4.02
N LEU A 8 -6.88 -19.56 -2.70
CA LEU A 8 -5.84 -19.28 -1.70
C LEU A 8 -4.64 -20.21 -1.80
N PHE A 9 -4.88 -21.50 -2.10
CA PHE A 9 -3.84 -22.53 -2.12
C PHE A 9 -3.36 -22.93 -3.51
N LYS A 10 -3.78 -22.22 -4.55
CA LYS A 10 -3.42 -22.52 -5.95
C LYS A 10 -1.90 -22.60 -6.18
N ASP A 11 -1.13 -21.81 -5.44
CA ASP A 11 0.31 -21.71 -5.60
C ASP A 11 1.10 -22.51 -4.53
N PHE A 12 0.39 -23.36 -3.75
CA PHE A 12 1.00 -24.19 -2.74
C PHE A 12 0.79 -25.67 -3.04
N ASP A 13 1.86 -26.45 -3.04
CA ASP A 13 1.82 -27.90 -3.11
C ASP A 13 2.02 -28.52 -1.72
N VAL A 14 1.34 -29.64 -1.45
CA VAL A 14 1.37 -30.30 -0.16
C VAL A 14 2.38 -31.45 -0.20
N LYS A 15 3.59 -31.23 0.30
CA LYS A 15 4.54 -32.31 0.52
C LYS A 15 4.21 -33.05 1.81
N LYS A 16 3.98 -34.36 1.68
CA LYS A 16 3.78 -35.26 2.81
C LYS A 16 5.14 -35.89 3.19
N GLU A 17 5.68 -35.46 4.31
CA GLU A 17 6.90 -36.07 4.87
C GLU A 17 6.51 -37.04 5.98
N VAL A 18 6.88 -38.30 5.83
CA VAL A 18 6.69 -39.32 6.88
C VAL A 18 7.87 -39.18 7.86
N GLN A 19 7.58 -38.70 9.07
CA GLN A 19 8.58 -38.66 10.14
C GLN A 19 8.92 -40.08 10.62
N LYS A 20 10.13 -40.26 11.16
CA LYS A 20 10.61 -41.55 11.75
C LYS A 20 9.64 -42.16 12.77
N ASN A 21 8.71 -41.38 13.32
CA ASN A 21 7.68 -41.83 14.26
C ASN A 21 6.34 -42.21 13.58
N GLY A 22 6.32 -42.45 12.27
CA GLY A 22 5.10 -42.83 11.54
C GLY A 22 4.05 -41.71 11.38
N LYS A 23 4.29 -40.52 11.93
CA LYS A 23 3.37 -39.35 11.76
C LYS A 23 3.65 -38.66 10.44
N VAL A 24 2.59 -38.42 9.66
CA VAL A 24 2.66 -37.69 8.39
C VAL A 24 2.59 -36.19 8.68
N LYS A 25 3.69 -35.48 8.49
CA LYS A 25 3.71 -34.02 8.53
C LYS A 25 3.38 -33.48 7.15
N ARG A 26 2.32 -32.68 7.04
CA ARG A 26 1.96 -31.97 5.81
C ARG A 26 2.68 -30.62 5.83
N THR A 27 3.62 -30.42 4.90
CA THR A 27 4.32 -29.13 4.73
C THR A 27 3.84 -28.51 3.43
N TYR A 28 3.31 -27.31 3.51
CA TYR A 28 2.91 -26.54 2.33
C TYR A 28 4.14 -25.89 1.72
N VAL A 29 4.47 -26.27 0.49
CA VAL A 29 5.60 -25.71 -0.26
C VAL A 29 5.04 -24.83 -1.36
N TYR A 30 5.51 -23.60 -1.41
CA TYR A 30 5.14 -22.67 -2.48
C TYR A 30 5.77 -23.10 -3.80
N VAL A 31 4.94 -23.32 -4.82
CA VAL A 31 5.34 -23.76 -6.17
C VAL A 31 5.17 -22.64 -7.20
N GLY A 32 4.62 -21.49 -6.79
CA GLY A 32 4.40 -20.34 -7.67
C GLY A 32 5.70 -19.63 -8.08
N ASP A 33 5.56 -18.72 -9.03
CA ASP A 33 6.67 -17.91 -9.54
C ASP A 33 7.24 -16.98 -8.46
N TYR A 34 8.57 -16.93 -8.37
CA TYR A 34 9.27 -15.94 -7.55
C TYR A 34 9.56 -14.68 -8.38
N ALA A 35 9.29 -13.53 -7.80
CA ALA A 35 9.79 -12.26 -8.30
C ALA A 35 11.15 -11.97 -7.63
N ALA A 36 12.18 -11.74 -8.43
CA ALA A 36 13.47 -11.29 -7.94
C ALA A 36 13.76 -9.88 -8.48
N TRP A 37 14.28 -9.02 -7.61
CA TRP A 37 14.76 -7.71 -8.02
C TRP A 37 16.05 -7.87 -8.81
N ASN A 38 16.01 -7.55 -10.12
CA ASN A 38 17.21 -7.60 -10.98
C ASN A 38 18.06 -6.33 -10.82
N LEU A 39 18.26 -5.91 -9.56
CA LEU A 39 19.03 -4.73 -9.18
C LEU A 39 20.19 -5.14 -8.28
N LYS A 40 21.27 -4.37 -8.33
CA LYS A 40 22.37 -4.48 -7.37
C LYS A 40 21.86 -4.09 -5.98
N ASP A 41 22.46 -4.66 -4.93
CA ASP A 41 22.02 -4.43 -3.55
C ASP A 41 22.08 -2.95 -3.15
N GLU A 42 23.10 -2.23 -3.64
CA GLU A 42 23.25 -0.79 -3.43
C GLU A 42 22.13 0.03 -4.08
N GLU A 43 21.74 -0.33 -5.30
CA GLU A 43 20.64 0.33 -6.01
C GLU A 43 19.31 0.06 -5.33
N LEU A 44 19.08 -1.19 -4.90
CA LEU A 44 17.88 -1.55 -4.16
C LEU A 44 17.76 -0.77 -2.85
N LEU A 45 18.86 -0.63 -2.10
CA LEU A 45 18.88 0.18 -0.89
C LEU A 45 18.61 1.67 -1.17
N ARG A 46 19.15 2.20 -2.27
CA ARG A 46 18.89 3.57 -2.70
C ARG A 46 17.40 3.79 -3.00
N TYR A 47 16.77 2.89 -3.74
CA TYR A 47 15.33 2.96 -3.99
C TYR A 47 14.51 2.85 -2.71
N LYS A 48 14.83 1.92 -1.82
CA LYS A 48 14.15 1.79 -0.52
C LYS A 48 14.20 3.10 0.28
N ARG A 49 15.37 3.73 0.37
CA ARG A 49 15.53 5.04 1.05
C ARG A 49 14.71 6.14 0.37
N LEU A 50 14.71 6.19 -0.96
CA LEU A 50 13.95 7.17 -1.72
C LEU A 50 12.44 7.03 -1.49
N TYR A 51 11.90 5.81 -1.49
CA TYR A 51 10.48 5.57 -1.22
C TYR A 51 10.11 5.94 0.22
N VAL A 52 10.95 5.63 1.20
CA VAL A 52 10.74 6.02 2.60
C VAL A 52 10.73 7.55 2.73
N SER A 53 11.74 8.24 2.18
CA SER A 53 11.82 9.70 2.27
C SER A 53 10.65 10.39 1.59
N ALA A 54 10.22 9.90 0.43
CA ALA A 54 9.05 10.42 -0.28
C ALA A 54 7.76 10.22 0.53
N THR A 55 7.59 9.05 1.16
CA THR A 55 6.42 8.77 2.00
C THR A 55 6.40 9.65 3.27
N VAL A 56 7.55 9.82 3.93
CA VAL A 56 7.66 10.72 5.08
C VAL A 56 7.34 12.15 4.69
N LEU A 57 7.88 12.63 3.56
CA LEU A 57 7.58 13.97 3.05
C LEU A 57 6.08 14.14 2.76
N LEU A 58 5.45 13.14 2.14
CA LEU A 58 4.01 13.15 1.87
C LEU A 58 3.19 13.25 3.15
N CYS A 59 3.55 12.49 4.19
CA CYS A 59 2.90 12.54 5.49
C CYS A 59 3.08 13.92 6.16
N LEU A 60 4.29 14.49 6.11
CA LEU A 60 4.57 15.82 6.66
C LEU A 60 3.76 16.90 5.93
N LEU A 61 3.69 16.88 4.62
CA LEU A 61 2.89 17.80 3.82
C LEU A 61 1.40 17.66 4.13
N PHE A 62 0.92 16.43 4.37
CA PHE A 62 -0.45 16.20 4.78
C PHE A 62 -0.73 16.82 6.15
N ILE A 63 0.12 16.57 7.16
CA ILE A 63 0.01 17.12 8.51
C ILE A 63 0.05 18.65 8.45
N TRP A 64 1.02 19.21 7.72
CA TRP A 64 1.13 20.66 7.52
C TRP A 64 -0.17 21.25 6.98
N SER A 65 -0.73 20.63 5.92
CA SER A 65 -1.99 21.06 5.33
C SER A 65 -3.18 20.94 6.29
N ALA A 66 -3.21 19.92 7.13
CA ALA A 66 -4.28 19.70 8.11
C ALA A 66 -4.21 20.70 9.27
N LEU A 67 -3.01 21.12 9.66
CA LEU A 67 -2.78 22.06 10.77
C LEU A 67 -3.05 23.53 10.38
N GLN A 68 -3.08 23.85 9.09
CA GLN A 68 -3.42 25.19 8.65
C GLN A 68 -4.86 25.54 9.04
N ARG A 69 -5.03 26.63 9.79
CA ARG A 69 -6.34 27.20 10.17
C ARG A 69 -6.97 27.94 8.99
N VAL A 70 -7.24 27.21 7.91
CA VAL A 70 -7.94 27.77 6.75
C VAL A 70 -9.43 27.51 6.95
N PRO A 71 -10.34 28.46 6.62
CA PRO A 71 -11.79 28.24 6.67
C PRO A 71 -12.24 26.97 5.94
N LEU A 72 -11.48 26.58 4.91
CA LEU A 72 -11.66 25.36 4.16
C LEU A 72 -11.62 24.09 5.03
N ASN A 73 -10.74 24.02 6.03
CA ASN A 73 -10.58 22.82 6.87
C ASN A 73 -11.74 22.67 7.88
N SER A 74 -12.43 23.75 8.22
CA SER A 74 -13.58 23.75 9.14
C SER A 74 -14.92 23.50 8.43
N ALA A 75 -14.98 23.65 7.12
CA ALA A 75 -16.18 23.36 6.35
C ALA A 75 -16.44 21.85 6.27
N ARG A 76 -17.71 21.42 6.36
CA ARG A 76 -18.10 19.99 6.41
C ARG A 76 -17.61 19.19 5.20
N LEU A 77 -17.75 19.74 3.98
CA LEU A 77 -17.38 19.02 2.75
C LEU A 77 -15.86 18.91 2.55
N PRO A 78 -15.08 20.01 2.58
CA PRO A 78 -13.62 19.92 2.46
C PRO A 78 -12.97 19.12 3.58
N GLY A 79 -13.46 19.22 4.82
CA GLY A 79 -13.01 18.41 5.96
C GLY A 79 -13.23 16.92 5.74
N GLY A 80 -14.35 16.51 5.13
CA GLY A 80 -14.63 15.14 4.73
C GLY A 80 -13.61 14.59 3.73
N PHE A 81 -13.24 15.38 2.72
CA PHE A 81 -12.18 14.97 1.77
C PHE A 81 -10.79 14.87 2.42
N LEU A 82 -10.51 15.67 3.42
CA LEU A 82 -9.26 15.60 4.18
C LEU A 82 -9.18 14.26 4.95
N LEU A 83 -10.27 13.81 5.56
CA LEU A 83 -10.35 12.49 6.19
C LEU A 83 -10.16 11.36 5.17
N LEU A 84 -10.76 11.46 3.99
CA LEU A 84 -10.58 10.47 2.91
C LEU A 84 -9.12 10.43 2.41
N CYS A 85 -8.43 11.58 2.36
CA CYS A 85 -6.99 11.63 2.10
C CYS A 85 -6.19 10.89 3.18
N LEU A 86 -6.54 11.01 4.46
CA LEU A 86 -5.90 10.28 5.54
C LEU A 86 -6.06 8.76 5.37
N VAL A 87 -7.28 8.32 5.08
CA VAL A 87 -7.56 6.89 4.84
C VAL A 87 -6.76 6.36 3.65
N SER A 88 -6.61 7.15 2.57
CA SER A 88 -5.84 6.73 1.39
C SER A 88 -4.32 6.73 1.60
N LEU A 89 -3.80 7.41 2.63
CA LEU A 89 -2.39 7.33 3.02
C LEU A 89 -2.03 5.96 3.62
N LEU A 90 -2.96 5.30 4.30
CA LEU A 90 -2.70 4.00 4.95
C LEU A 90 -2.18 2.93 3.98
N PRO A 91 -2.82 2.66 2.81
CA PRO A 91 -2.30 1.68 1.86
C PRO A 91 -0.95 2.09 1.26
N ILE A 92 -0.67 3.39 1.10
CA ILE A 92 0.64 3.86 0.64
C ILE A 92 1.73 3.49 1.66
N VAL A 93 1.51 3.85 2.93
CA VAL A 93 2.45 3.55 4.02
C VAL A 93 2.66 2.05 4.17
N MET A 94 1.57 1.26 4.14
CA MET A 94 1.66 -0.21 4.21
C MET A 94 2.41 -0.81 3.03
N GLY A 95 2.17 -0.32 1.80
CA GLY A 95 2.86 -0.78 0.61
C GLY A 95 4.36 -0.46 0.64
N VAL A 96 4.72 0.75 1.08
CA VAL A 96 6.13 1.14 1.23
C VAL A 96 6.80 0.35 2.35
N TRP A 97 6.12 0.12 3.48
CA TRP A 97 6.62 -0.74 4.56
C TRP A 97 6.92 -2.16 4.07
N GLN A 98 5.98 -2.77 3.33
CA GLN A 98 6.18 -4.08 2.73
C GLN A 98 7.36 -4.08 1.75
N PHE A 99 7.54 -3.02 0.95
CA PHE A 99 8.69 -2.87 0.05
C PHE A 99 10.02 -2.80 0.80
N VAL A 100 10.09 -2.04 1.88
CA VAL A 100 11.31 -1.88 2.69
C VAL A 100 11.72 -3.19 3.36
N THR A 101 10.74 -3.92 3.91
CA THR A 101 10.96 -5.20 4.59
C THR A 101 11.09 -6.38 3.63
N ALA A 102 10.76 -6.19 2.35
CA ALA A 102 10.80 -7.25 1.35
C ALA A 102 12.22 -7.78 1.13
N PRO A 103 12.40 -9.13 1.13
CA PRO A 103 13.65 -9.76 0.75
C PRO A 103 13.91 -9.59 -0.76
N LYS A 104 15.16 -9.83 -1.21
CA LYS A 104 15.56 -9.73 -2.62
C LYS A 104 14.78 -10.68 -3.54
N LYS A 105 14.36 -11.84 -3.00
CA LYS A 105 13.46 -12.79 -3.65
C LYS A 105 12.19 -12.89 -2.83
N MET A 106 11.05 -12.62 -3.44
CA MET A 106 9.74 -12.69 -2.79
C MET A 106 8.74 -13.39 -3.69
N TYR A 107 7.61 -13.77 -3.13
CA TYR A 107 6.51 -14.33 -3.90
C TYR A 107 5.96 -13.30 -4.87
N LYS A 108 5.76 -13.68 -6.14
CA LYS A 108 5.22 -12.80 -7.19
C LYS A 108 3.89 -12.16 -6.77
N ARG A 109 3.05 -12.91 -6.06
CA ARG A 109 1.77 -12.44 -5.51
C ARG A 109 1.95 -11.27 -4.53
N ASP A 110 2.94 -11.38 -3.63
CA ASP A 110 3.20 -10.33 -2.63
C ASP A 110 3.77 -9.08 -3.30
N CYS A 111 4.61 -9.26 -4.31
CA CYS A 111 5.13 -8.15 -5.12
C CYS A 111 4.00 -7.39 -5.84
N LEU A 112 3.07 -8.10 -6.46
CA LEU A 112 1.92 -7.48 -7.13
C LEU A 112 1.02 -6.76 -6.13
N ARG A 113 0.70 -7.39 -5.00
CA ARG A 113 -0.11 -6.78 -3.94
C ARG A 113 0.51 -5.48 -3.40
N MET A 114 1.81 -5.49 -3.17
CA MET A 114 2.55 -4.31 -2.71
C MET A 114 2.47 -3.17 -3.73
N LYS A 115 2.72 -3.48 -5.02
CA LYS A 115 2.59 -2.52 -6.12
C LYS A 115 1.17 -1.93 -6.19
N ASP A 116 0.15 -2.78 -6.09
CA ASP A 116 -1.25 -2.37 -6.18
C ASP A 116 -1.65 -1.47 -5.00
N LEU A 117 -1.19 -1.77 -3.79
CA LEU A 117 -1.44 -0.93 -2.61
C LEU A 117 -0.88 0.49 -2.78
N VAL A 118 0.36 0.61 -3.26
CA VAL A 118 0.99 1.92 -3.50
C VAL A 118 0.30 2.66 -4.63
N LEU A 119 0.02 1.97 -5.75
CA LEU A 119 -0.60 2.57 -6.93
C LEU A 119 -2.01 3.09 -6.63
N TRP A 120 -2.89 2.23 -6.11
CA TRP A 120 -4.27 2.60 -5.82
C TRP A 120 -4.37 3.61 -4.68
N GLY A 121 -3.53 3.47 -3.64
CA GLY A 121 -3.44 4.45 -2.57
C GLY A 121 -3.07 5.83 -3.09
N SER A 122 -2.08 5.92 -3.99
CA SER A 122 -1.64 7.18 -4.58
C SER A 122 -2.70 7.82 -5.48
N ILE A 123 -3.38 7.02 -6.31
CA ILE A 123 -4.46 7.50 -7.17
C ILE A 123 -5.62 8.06 -6.33
N LEU A 124 -6.07 7.31 -5.32
CA LEU A 124 -7.15 7.75 -4.44
C LEU A 124 -6.78 9.02 -3.68
N TYR A 125 -5.54 9.10 -3.17
CA TYR A 125 -5.04 10.29 -2.49
C TYR A 125 -5.10 11.53 -3.39
N LEU A 126 -4.64 11.42 -4.64
CA LEU A 126 -4.67 12.53 -5.61
C LEU A 126 -6.12 12.94 -5.93
N ILE A 127 -7.01 11.98 -6.18
CA ILE A 127 -8.41 12.26 -6.48
C ILE A 127 -9.06 13.03 -5.32
N PHE A 128 -8.93 12.53 -4.08
CA PHE A 128 -9.54 13.18 -2.93
C PHE A 128 -8.92 14.56 -2.65
N ARG A 129 -7.62 14.72 -2.90
CA ARG A 129 -6.94 16.02 -2.74
C ARG A 129 -7.46 17.04 -3.74
N VAL A 130 -7.58 16.68 -5.02
CA VAL A 130 -8.11 17.55 -6.06
C VAL A 130 -9.59 17.90 -5.80
N CYS A 131 -10.42 16.89 -5.49
CA CYS A 131 -11.84 17.12 -5.16
C CYS A 131 -12.00 18.03 -3.94
N GLY A 132 -11.18 17.86 -2.91
CA GLY A 132 -11.21 18.69 -1.71
C GLY A 132 -10.85 20.17 -2.00
N THR A 133 -9.83 20.41 -2.84
CA THR A 133 -9.46 21.76 -3.22
C THR A 133 -10.52 22.45 -4.10
N VAL A 134 -11.10 21.74 -5.07
CA VAL A 134 -12.15 22.27 -5.95
C VAL A 134 -13.41 22.63 -5.16
N THR A 135 -13.86 21.75 -4.24
CA THR A 135 -15.04 22.02 -3.40
C THR A 135 -14.78 23.17 -2.44
N GLY A 136 -13.56 23.34 -1.96
CA GLY A 136 -13.18 24.44 -1.11
C GLY A 136 -13.29 25.79 -1.83
N ILE A 137 -12.70 25.92 -3.01
CA ILE A 137 -12.75 27.16 -3.83
C ILE A 137 -14.20 27.53 -4.16
N ARG A 138 -15.04 26.53 -4.48
CA ARG A 138 -16.46 26.78 -4.79
C ARG A 138 -17.25 27.28 -3.58
N SER A 139 -16.91 26.83 -2.36
CA SER A 139 -17.60 27.27 -1.14
C SER A 139 -17.26 28.73 -0.78
N GLU A 140 -16.05 29.18 -1.06
CA GLU A 140 -15.66 30.59 -0.85
C GLU A 140 -16.31 31.54 -1.86
N GLY A 141 -16.43 31.15 -3.13
CA GLY A 141 -17.08 31.94 -4.17
C GLY A 141 -18.60 32.08 -4.01
N ALA A 142 -19.24 31.27 -3.15
CA ALA A 142 -20.68 31.38 -2.90
C ALA A 142 -21.05 32.37 -1.75
N HIS A 143 -20.06 32.92 -1.06
CA HIS A 143 -20.22 33.84 0.05
C HIS A 143 -19.80 35.30 -0.31
N VAL A 144 -19.50 35.58 -1.58
CA VAL A 144 -19.32 36.90 -2.16
C VAL A 144 -20.55 37.22 -2.99
#